data_dc42e6453daf88f77ccd00935b1cbd2e
#
_entry.id   dc42e6453daf88f77ccd00935b1cbd2e
#
_cell.length_a   1.000
_cell.length_b   1.000
_cell.length_c   1.000
_cell.angle_alpha   90.00
_cell.angle_beta   90.00
_cell.angle_gamma   90.00
#
_symmetry.space_group_name_H-M   'P 1'
#
loop_
_entity.id
_entity.type
_entity.pdbx_description
1 polymer ?
#
loop_
_entity_poly.entity_id
_entity_poly.type
_entity_poly.pdbx_seq_one_letter_code
_entity_poly.pdbx_strand_id
1 'polypeptide(L)'
;VQRETVLEHALGVLEREGIASTTLEMVANEADYPIKEISKFWPDSEALLYDALRYLSQQVDVWRRQLTLNDELSLEQKLLKRYEALTECVNKQRYPGCLFIAACTFYPDASHPIHQLADQQKKAAWEFSHQLLTQLEVDDPTMVAHQMELVLEGCLSRLLVKRSQTDIETARRLAEDILRFAQCRQGGALT
;
A
#
# COMPACT_ATOMS: atom_id res chain seq x y z
N VAL A 1 -14.05 -2.65 24.74
CA VAL A 1 -13.78 -2.52 23.30
C VAL A 1 -12.34 -2.85 23.01
N GLN A 2 -12.12 -3.81 22.12
CA GLN A 2 -10.79 -4.10 21.61
C GLN A 2 -10.51 -3.17 20.43
N ARG A 3 -9.65 -2.18 20.64
CA ARG A 3 -9.37 -1.12 19.64
C ARG A 3 -8.86 -1.69 18.32
N GLU A 4 -7.94 -2.65 18.37
CA GLU A 4 -7.38 -3.27 17.15
C GLU A 4 -8.46 -3.97 16.33
N THR A 5 -9.36 -4.70 16.98
CA THR A 5 -10.48 -5.35 16.28
C THR A 5 -11.37 -4.33 15.57
N VAL A 6 -11.68 -3.22 16.24
CA VAL A 6 -12.46 -2.14 15.60
C VAL A 6 -11.71 -1.54 14.42
N LEU A 7 -10.40 -1.31 14.54
CA LEU A 7 -9.58 -0.77 13.44
C LEU A 7 -9.50 -1.72 12.25
N GLU A 8 -9.43 -3.03 12.48
CA GLU A 8 -9.48 -4.04 11.40
C GLU A 8 -10.82 -3.98 10.65
N HIS A 9 -11.94 -3.90 11.37
CA HIS A 9 -13.26 -3.72 10.77
C HIS A 9 -13.38 -2.38 10.04
N ALA A 10 -12.81 -1.32 10.60
CA ALA A 10 -12.78 -0.01 9.95
C ALA A 10 -12.04 -0.06 8.61
N LEU A 11 -10.90 -0.73 8.55
CA LEU A 11 -10.16 -0.93 7.29
C LEU A 11 -10.99 -1.70 6.27
N GLY A 12 -11.70 -2.74 6.68
CA GLY A 12 -12.61 -3.50 5.80
C GLY A 12 -13.73 -2.64 5.23
N VAL A 13 -14.36 -1.80 6.05
CA VAL A 13 -15.41 -0.86 5.60
C VAL A 13 -14.82 0.19 4.66
N LEU A 14 -13.66 0.76 4.99
CA LEU A 14 -12.97 1.75 4.14
C LEU A 14 -12.62 1.17 2.77
N GLU A 15 -12.18 -0.08 2.72
CA GLU A 15 -11.87 -0.77 1.46
C GLU A 15 -13.11 -0.98 0.58
N ARG A 16 -14.26 -1.27 1.18
CA ARG A 16 -15.52 -1.51 0.44
C ARG A 16 -16.23 -0.23 0.05
N GLU A 17 -16.35 0.71 0.98
CA GLU A 17 -17.22 1.89 0.85
C GLU A 17 -16.47 3.17 0.47
N GLY A 18 -15.16 3.20 0.67
CA GLY A 18 -14.34 4.37 0.46
C GLY A 18 -14.35 5.34 1.64
N ILE A 19 -13.42 6.31 1.62
CA ILE A 19 -13.23 7.28 2.71
C ILE A 19 -14.46 8.18 2.87
N ALA A 20 -15.01 8.67 1.76
CA ALA A 20 -16.12 9.62 1.78
C ALA A 20 -17.41 9.03 2.37
N SER A 21 -17.65 7.73 2.18
CA SER A 21 -18.89 7.06 2.55
C SER A 21 -18.84 6.33 3.89
N THR A 22 -17.65 6.15 4.47
CA THR A 22 -17.49 5.42 5.73
C THR A 22 -17.90 6.26 6.93
N THR A 23 -18.79 5.73 7.77
CA THR A 23 -19.28 6.39 8.99
C THR A 23 -18.93 5.56 10.23
N LEU A 24 -18.96 6.20 11.39
CA LEU A 24 -18.78 5.51 12.68
C LEU A 24 -19.81 4.40 12.88
N GLU A 25 -21.07 4.66 12.49
CA GLU A 25 -22.17 3.68 12.61
C GLU A 25 -21.89 2.42 11.79
N MET A 26 -21.40 2.57 10.57
CA MET A 26 -21.07 1.43 9.71
C MET A 26 -19.99 0.56 10.37
N VAL A 27 -18.96 1.18 10.92
CA VAL A 27 -17.87 0.45 11.59
C VAL A 27 -18.36 -0.19 12.90
N ALA A 28 -19.17 0.51 13.68
CA ALA A 28 -19.77 -0.01 14.92
C ALA A 28 -20.62 -1.27 14.63
N ASN A 29 -21.45 -1.21 13.59
CA ASN A 29 -22.27 -2.34 13.16
C ASN A 29 -21.42 -3.52 12.69
N GLU A 30 -20.40 -3.27 11.89
CA GLU A 30 -19.48 -4.31 11.39
C GLU A 30 -18.71 -4.98 12.53
N ALA A 31 -18.28 -4.20 13.51
CA ALA A 31 -17.51 -4.68 14.65
C ALA A 31 -18.36 -5.26 15.78
N ASP A 32 -19.69 -5.16 15.67
CA ASP A 32 -20.66 -5.60 16.67
C ASP A 32 -20.45 -4.90 18.03
N TYR A 33 -20.23 -3.59 18.00
CA TYR A 33 -20.16 -2.74 19.19
C TYR A 33 -21.21 -1.63 19.14
N PRO A 34 -21.78 -1.25 20.30
CA PRO A 34 -22.64 -0.06 20.36
C PRO A 34 -21.87 1.19 19.95
N ILE A 35 -22.51 2.06 19.16
CA ILE A 35 -21.89 3.32 18.70
C ILE A 35 -21.36 4.17 19.87
N LYS A 36 -22.04 4.16 21.01
CA LYS A 36 -21.61 4.89 22.20
C LYS A 36 -20.26 4.43 22.75
N GLU A 37 -19.94 3.16 22.61
CA GLU A 37 -18.64 2.61 23.02
C GLU A 37 -17.53 3.02 22.04
N ILE A 38 -17.83 3.01 20.76
CA ILE A 38 -16.91 3.45 19.71
C ILE A 38 -16.59 4.94 19.83
N SER A 39 -17.62 5.76 20.06
CA SER A 39 -17.51 7.23 20.18
C SER A 39 -16.65 7.69 21.35
N LYS A 40 -16.45 6.86 22.36
CA LYS A 40 -15.54 7.17 23.48
C LYS A 40 -14.07 7.24 23.02
N PHE A 41 -13.70 6.46 22.03
CA PHE A 41 -12.32 6.40 21.49
C PHE A 41 -12.16 7.30 20.27
N TRP A 42 -13.18 7.38 19.44
CA TRP A 42 -13.15 8.12 18.16
C TRP A 42 -14.39 9.02 18.08
N PRO A 43 -14.25 10.32 18.35
CA PRO A 43 -15.39 11.23 18.40
C PRO A 43 -16.06 11.43 17.03
N ASP A 44 -15.32 11.20 15.94
CA ASP A 44 -15.82 11.36 14.58
C ASP A 44 -15.12 10.38 13.60
N SER A 45 -15.61 10.36 12.37
CA SER A 45 -15.07 9.50 11.30
C SER A 45 -13.61 9.82 10.97
N GLU A 46 -13.21 11.08 11.05
CA GLU A 46 -11.84 11.50 10.75
C GLU A 46 -10.84 10.95 11.76
N ALA A 47 -11.18 11.00 13.05
CA ALA A 47 -10.36 10.42 14.11
C ALA A 47 -10.21 8.90 13.95
N LEU A 48 -11.29 8.21 13.58
CA LEU A 48 -11.26 6.78 13.30
C LEU A 48 -10.41 6.48 12.06
N LEU A 49 -10.55 7.26 11.00
CA LEU A 49 -9.76 7.12 9.78
C LEU A 49 -8.26 7.28 10.06
N TYR A 50 -7.89 8.29 10.84
CA TYR A 50 -6.49 8.51 11.22
C TYR A 50 -5.90 7.29 11.93
N ASP A 51 -6.60 6.77 12.94
CA ASP A 51 -6.14 5.61 13.70
C ASP A 51 -6.12 4.32 12.84
N ALA A 52 -7.11 4.14 11.96
CA ALA A 52 -7.15 3.00 11.05
C ALA A 52 -5.98 3.02 10.05
N LEU A 53 -5.67 4.18 9.48
CA LEU A 53 -4.51 4.34 8.60
C LEU A 53 -3.19 4.15 9.34
N ARG A 54 -3.10 4.62 10.58
CA ARG A 54 -1.91 4.41 11.42
C ARG A 54 -1.70 2.93 11.72
N TYR A 55 -2.78 2.22 12.03
CA TYR A 55 -2.76 0.78 12.25
C TYR A 55 -2.31 0.03 10.98
N LEU A 56 -2.88 0.37 9.83
CA LEU A 56 -2.46 -0.19 8.54
C LEU A 56 -0.99 0.11 8.24
N SER A 57 -0.54 1.33 8.51
CA SER A 57 0.85 1.75 8.38
C SER A 57 1.81 0.85 9.15
N GLN A 58 1.46 0.54 10.40
CA GLN A 58 2.26 -0.35 11.25
C GLN A 58 2.31 -1.76 10.70
N GLN A 59 1.18 -2.29 10.20
CA GLN A 59 1.12 -3.61 9.57
C GLN A 59 1.98 -3.68 8.32
N VAL A 60 1.94 -2.65 7.48
CA VAL A 60 2.75 -2.57 6.26
C VAL A 60 4.24 -2.47 6.60
N ASP A 61 4.61 -1.70 7.61
CA ASP A 61 6.00 -1.59 8.07
C ASP A 61 6.54 -2.94 8.59
N VAL A 62 5.72 -3.68 9.34
CA VAL A 62 6.08 -5.03 9.81
C VAL A 62 6.27 -5.98 8.63
N TRP A 63 5.36 -5.95 7.65
CA TRP A 63 5.45 -6.77 6.44
C TRP A 63 6.73 -6.48 5.64
N ARG A 64 7.06 -5.20 5.43
CA ARG A 64 8.31 -4.82 4.75
C ARG A 64 9.55 -5.29 5.50
N ARG A 65 9.55 -5.19 6.83
CA ARG A 65 10.65 -5.65 7.66
C ARG A 65 10.85 -7.15 7.57
N GLN A 66 9.78 -7.92 7.67
CA GLN A 66 9.79 -9.37 7.51
C GLN A 66 10.33 -9.76 6.12
N LEU A 67 9.88 -9.06 5.09
CA LEU A 67 10.33 -9.27 3.72
C LEU A 67 11.83 -8.97 3.57
N THR A 68 12.29 -7.85 4.13
CA THR A 68 13.71 -7.47 4.12
C THR A 68 14.60 -8.53 4.79
N LEU A 69 14.13 -9.11 5.90
CA LEU A 69 14.88 -10.08 6.71
C LEU A 69 14.74 -11.52 6.21
N ASN A 70 13.95 -11.77 5.19
CA ASN A 70 13.74 -13.12 4.65
C ASN A 70 14.88 -13.50 3.71
N ASP A 71 15.84 -14.28 4.22
CA ASP A 71 17.01 -14.71 3.46
C ASP A 71 16.71 -15.76 2.38
N GLU A 72 15.51 -16.36 2.39
CA GLU A 72 15.07 -17.32 1.37
C GLU A 72 14.68 -16.66 0.05
N LEU A 73 14.43 -15.34 0.08
CA LEU A 73 14.06 -14.58 -1.11
C LEU A 73 15.25 -13.81 -1.67
N SER A 74 15.39 -13.80 -2.99
CA SER A 74 16.33 -12.92 -3.67
C SER A 74 15.87 -11.46 -3.57
N LEU A 75 16.76 -10.51 -3.83
CA LEU A 75 16.42 -9.08 -3.84
C LEU A 75 15.35 -8.78 -4.89
N GLU A 76 15.41 -9.42 -6.06
CA GLU A 76 14.43 -9.30 -7.13
C GLU A 76 13.06 -9.82 -6.68
N GLN A 77 13.01 -10.97 -6.03
CA GLN A 77 11.77 -11.52 -5.47
C GLN A 77 11.15 -10.59 -4.44
N LYS A 78 11.96 -9.98 -3.58
CA LYS A 78 11.48 -8.98 -2.60
C LYS A 78 10.86 -7.76 -3.28
N LEU A 79 11.49 -7.25 -4.33
CA LEU A 79 10.96 -6.12 -5.12
C LEU A 79 9.59 -6.42 -5.75
N LEU A 80 9.39 -7.65 -6.20
CA LEU A 80 8.19 -8.05 -6.94
C LEU A 80 7.11 -8.65 -6.03
N LYS A 81 7.37 -8.80 -4.74
CA LYS A 81 6.44 -9.46 -3.79
C LYS A 81 5.09 -8.75 -3.68
N ARG A 82 5.06 -7.43 -3.88
CA ARG A 82 3.82 -6.64 -3.84
C ARG A 82 2.80 -7.10 -4.89
N TYR A 83 3.26 -7.57 -6.05
CA TYR A 83 2.35 -8.08 -7.11
C TYR A 83 1.68 -9.38 -6.70
N GLU A 84 2.40 -10.27 -6.00
CA GLU A 84 1.81 -11.49 -5.44
C GLU A 84 0.74 -11.14 -4.39
N ALA A 85 1.02 -10.16 -3.52
CA ALA A 85 0.06 -9.69 -2.52
C ALA A 85 -1.21 -9.14 -3.17
N LEU A 86 -1.09 -8.38 -4.27
CA LEU A 86 -2.24 -7.89 -5.03
C LEU A 86 -3.06 -9.03 -5.64
N THR A 87 -2.39 -10.03 -6.21
CA THR A 87 -3.03 -11.21 -6.76
C THR A 87 -3.86 -11.94 -5.70
N GLU A 88 -3.31 -12.13 -4.51
CA GLU A 88 -4.03 -12.73 -3.39
C GLU A 88 -5.26 -11.91 -2.98
N CYS A 89 -5.13 -10.58 -2.90
CA CYS A 89 -6.25 -9.69 -2.57
C CYS A 89 -7.40 -9.84 -3.58
N VAL A 90 -7.09 -9.83 -4.86
CA VAL A 90 -8.10 -9.99 -5.93
C VAL A 90 -8.74 -11.37 -5.88
N ASN A 91 -7.97 -12.42 -5.64
CA ASN A 91 -8.48 -13.79 -5.51
C ASN A 91 -9.43 -13.96 -4.32
N LYS A 92 -9.17 -13.23 -3.23
CA LYS A 92 -10.02 -13.22 -2.04
C LYS A 92 -11.17 -12.22 -2.13
N GLN A 93 -11.38 -11.63 -3.31
CA GLN A 93 -12.38 -10.60 -3.56
C GLN A 93 -12.24 -9.37 -2.64
N ARG A 94 -11.03 -9.13 -2.15
CA ARG A 94 -10.71 -7.93 -1.38
C ARG A 94 -10.45 -6.78 -2.34
N TYR A 95 -10.75 -5.56 -1.88
CA TYR A 95 -10.53 -4.36 -2.66
C TYR A 95 -9.04 -4.01 -2.66
N PRO A 96 -8.34 -4.06 -3.80
CA PRO A 96 -6.89 -3.87 -3.84
C PRO A 96 -6.46 -2.40 -3.87
N GLY A 97 -7.39 -1.46 -3.66
CA GLY A 97 -7.09 -0.03 -3.69
C GLY A 97 -6.09 0.36 -2.61
N CYS A 98 -5.34 1.42 -2.86
CA CYS A 98 -4.40 1.97 -1.89
C CYS A 98 -5.09 3.05 -1.06
N LEU A 99 -5.38 2.76 0.20
CA LEU A 99 -6.02 3.72 1.11
C LEU A 99 -5.15 4.96 1.36
N PHE A 100 -3.83 4.85 1.27
CA PHE A 100 -2.93 5.99 1.43
C PHE A 100 -3.04 6.97 0.25
N ILE A 101 -3.15 6.46 -0.98
CA ILE A 101 -3.39 7.32 -2.16
C ILE A 101 -4.76 8.00 -2.02
N ALA A 102 -5.79 7.23 -1.65
CA ALA A 102 -7.13 7.76 -1.44
C ALA A 102 -7.16 8.84 -0.35
N ALA A 103 -6.44 8.62 0.75
CA ALA A 103 -6.34 9.58 1.85
C ALA A 103 -5.67 10.89 1.41
N CYS A 104 -4.58 10.83 0.65
CA CYS A 104 -3.92 12.04 0.10
C CYS A 104 -4.83 12.81 -0.84
N THR A 105 -5.64 12.10 -1.63
CA THR A 105 -6.59 12.72 -2.56
C THR A 105 -7.75 13.38 -1.83
N PHE A 106 -8.27 12.71 -0.79
CA PHE A 106 -9.41 13.22 -0.01
C PHE A 106 -9.01 14.38 0.92
N TYR A 107 -7.79 14.35 1.46
CA TYR A 107 -7.19 15.41 2.27
C TYR A 107 -6.01 16.03 1.53
N PRO A 108 -6.25 16.94 0.56
CA PRO A 108 -5.19 17.46 -0.29
C PRO A 108 -4.26 18.46 0.39
N ASP A 109 -4.63 19.01 1.55
CA ASP A 109 -3.78 19.88 2.32
C ASP A 109 -2.59 19.11 2.90
N ALA A 110 -1.39 19.42 2.44
CA ALA A 110 -0.15 18.75 2.85
C ALA A 110 0.16 18.91 4.36
N SER A 111 -0.45 19.87 5.03
CA SER A 111 -0.31 20.04 6.49
C SER A 111 -1.30 19.20 7.30
N HIS A 112 -2.32 18.62 6.66
CA HIS A 112 -3.30 17.79 7.34
C HIS A 112 -2.66 16.50 7.87
N PRO A 113 -2.90 16.10 9.14
CA PRO A 113 -2.28 14.91 9.73
C PRO A 113 -2.50 13.63 8.94
N ILE A 114 -3.70 13.43 8.37
CA ILE A 114 -4.02 12.24 7.54
C ILE A 114 -3.20 12.26 6.25
N HIS A 115 -3.09 13.41 5.59
CA HIS A 115 -2.25 13.55 4.40
C HIS A 115 -0.78 13.22 4.72
N GLN A 116 -0.26 13.77 5.81
CA GLN A 116 1.14 13.53 6.22
C GLN A 116 1.41 12.06 6.52
N LEU A 117 0.51 11.39 7.21
CA LEU A 117 0.60 9.95 7.49
C LEU A 117 0.64 9.12 6.20
N ALA A 118 -0.26 9.42 5.28
CA ALA A 118 -0.38 8.73 4.00
C ALA A 118 0.84 8.98 3.10
N ASP A 119 1.28 10.22 2.99
CA ASP A 119 2.46 10.62 2.22
C ASP A 119 3.73 9.95 2.76
N GLN A 120 3.87 9.86 4.07
CA GLN A 120 5.00 9.18 4.71
C GLN A 120 5.06 7.70 4.32
N GLN A 121 3.92 7.02 4.23
CA GLN A 121 3.86 5.63 3.77
C GLN A 121 4.23 5.49 2.29
N LYS A 122 3.86 6.45 1.46
CA LYS A 122 4.28 6.46 0.04
C LYS A 122 5.79 6.65 -0.08
N LYS A 123 6.37 7.51 0.73
CA LYS A 123 7.82 7.69 0.81
C LYS A 123 8.53 6.43 1.30
N ALA A 124 7.99 5.77 2.32
CA ALA A 124 8.54 4.52 2.85
C ALA A 124 8.51 3.38 1.79
N ALA A 125 7.48 3.32 0.97
CA ALA A 125 7.40 2.37 -0.15
C ALA A 125 8.51 2.61 -1.17
N TRP A 126 8.75 3.87 -1.54
CA TRP A 126 9.83 4.25 -2.45
C TRP A 126 11.21 3.90 -1.84
N GLU A 127 11.43 4.24 -0.59
CA GLU A 127 12.69 3.94 0.12
C GLU A 127 12.98 2.44 0.17
N PHE A 128 11.95 1.63 0.40
CA PHE A 128 12.08 0.17 0.38
C PHE A 128 12.60 -0.32 -0.98
N SER A 129 12.00 0.12 -2.07
CA SER A 129 12.47 -0.22 -3.43
C SER A 129 13.87 0.29 -3.70
N HIS A 130 14.15 1.53 -3.30
CA HIS A 130 15.46 2.16 -3.49
C HIS A 130 16.58 1.41 -2.77
N GLN A 131 16.35 0.98 -1.53
CA GLN A 131 17.33 0.20 -0.76
C GLN A 131 17.65 -1.14 -1.44
N LEU A 132 16.63 -1.86 -1.91
CA LEU A 132 16.82 -3.13 -2.60
C LEU A 132 17.57 -2.96 -3.92
N LEU A 133 17.24 -1.93 -4.68
CA LEU A 133 17.91 -1.61 -5.96
C LEU A 133 19.36 -1.17 -5.73
N THR A 134 19.64 -0.46 -4.65
CA THR A 134 21.00 -0.09 -4.25
C THR A 134 21.82 -1.34 -3.91
N GLN A 135 21.24 -2.30 -3.20
CA GLN A 135 21.90 -3.59 -2.89
C GLN A 135 22.15 -4.42 -4.15
N LEU A 136 21.28 -4.34 -5.15
CA LEU A 136 21.45 -4.96 -6.46
C LEU A 136 22.50 -4.25 -7.32
N GLU A 137 22.98 -3.09 -6.89
CA GLU A 137 23.99 -2.28 -7.58
C GLU A 137 23.58 -1.92 -9.03
N VAL A 138 22.29 -1.68 -9.25
CA VAL A 138 21.80 -1.24 -10.56
C VAL A 138 22.29 0.17 -10.88
N ASP A 139 22.38 0.49 -12.17
CA ASP A 139 22.65 1.85 -12.62
C ASP A 139 21.46 2.74 -12.30
N ASP A 140 21.72 3.91 -11.69
CA ASP A 140 20.71 4.90 -11.27
C ASP A 140 19.54 4.30 -10.47
N PRO A 141 19.80 3.78 -9.26
CA PRO A 141 18.75 3.14 -8.44
C PRO A 141 17.61 4.10 -8.07
N THR A 142 17.86 5.40 -8.01
CA THR A 142 16.84 6.42 -7.73
C THR A 142 15.81 6.47 -8.86
N MET A 143 16.25 6.53 -10.11
CA MET A 143 15.36 6.55 -11.27
C MET A 143 14.58 5.23 -11.39
N VAL A 144 15.27 4.10 -11.22
CA VAL A 144 14.62 2.79 -11.30
C VAL A 144 13.56 2.62 -10.22
N ALA A 145 13.82 3.08 -9.00
CA ALA A 145 12.83 3.07 -7.91
C ALA A 145 11.59 3.89 -8.28
N HIS A 146 11.75 5.09 -8.84
CA HIS A 146 10.63 5.91 -9.32
C HIS A 146 9.82 5.20 -10.40
N GLN A 147 10.49 4.59 -11.36
CA GLN A 147 9.84 3.83 -12.44
C GLN A 147 9.01 2.68 -11.88
N MET A 148 9.55 1.91 -10.94
CA MET A 148 8.86 0.78 -10.33
C MET A 148 7.65 1.22 -9.50
N GLU A 149 7.78 2.32 -8.74
CA GLU A 149 6.65 2.87 -7.98
C GLU A 149 5.53 3.39 -8.91
N LEU A 150 5.87 4.06 -10.01
CA LEU A 150 4.88 4.50 -11.00
C LEU A 150 4.13 3.33 -11.62
N VAL A 151 4.81 2.24 -11.94
CA VAL A 151 4.17 1.02 -12.49
C VAL A 151 3.21 0.42 -11.48
N LEU A 152 3.62 0.29 -10.22
CA LEU A 152 2.77 -0.25 -9.17
C LEU A 152 1.54 0.64 -8.93
N GLU A 153 1.73 1.95 -8.82
CA GLU A 153 0.63 2.90 -8.60
C GLU A 153 -0.34 2.94 -9.78
N GLY A 154 0.17 2.83 -11.01
CA GLY A 154 -0.66 2.67 -12.20
C GLY A 154 -1.51 1.40 -12.15
N CYS A 155 -0.93 0.29 -11.71
CA CYS A 155 -1.65 -0.97 -11.50
C CYS A 155 -2.75 -0.79 -10.44
N LEU A 156 -2.44 -0.21 -9.29
CA LEU A 156 -3.41 0.05 -8.23
C LEU A 156 -4.58 0.91 -8.72
N SER A 157 -4.29 1.92 -9.53
CA SER A 157 -5.30 2.78 -10.11
C SER A 157 -6.24 2.02 -11.05
N ARG A 158 -5.71 1.16 -11.92
CA ARG A 158 -6.51 0.33 -12.83
C ARG A 158 -7.40 -0.66 -12.07
N LEU A 159 -6.90 -1.24 -10.99
CA LEU A 159 -7.66 -2.16 -10.16
C LEU A 159 -8.86 -1.49 -9.46
N LEU A 160 -8.83 -0.17 -9.27
CA LEU A 160 -9.99 0.58 -8.78
C LEU A 160 -11.13 0.58 -9.81
N VAL A 161 -10.81 0.55 -11.09
CA VAL A 161 -11.80 0.54 -12.18
C VAL A 161 -12.31 -0.88 -12.43
N LYS A 162 -11.40 -1.85 -12.52
CA LYS A 162 -11.73 -3.27 -12.75
C LYS A 162 -10.65 -4.14 -12.12
N ARG A 163 -11.06 -5.09 -11.29
CA ARG A 163 -10.17 -6.05 -10.61
C ARG A 163 -9.70 -7.13 -11.58
N SER A 164 -8.75 -6.76 -12.45
CA SER A 164 -8.24 -7.62 -13.51
C SER A 164 -6.89 -8.22 -13.12
N GLN A 165 -6.79 -9.55 -13.11
CA GLN A 165 -5.52 -10.26 -12.94
C GLN A 165 -4.55 -9.94 -14.08
N THR A 166 -5.07 -9.65 -15.26
CA THR A 166 -4.26 -9.26 -16.44
C THR A 166 -3.49 -7.97 -16.17
N ASP A 167 -4.10 -6.98 -15.51
CA ASP A 167 -3.43 -5.73 -15.16
C ASP A 167 -2.27 -5.96 -14.18
N ILE A 168 -2.47 -6.83 -13.19
CA ILE A 168 -1.42 -7.19 -12.22
C ILE A 168 -0.26 -7.88 -12.95
N GLU A 169 -0.55 -8.86 -13.79
CA GLU A 169 0.46 -9.59 -14.56
C GLU A 169 1.23 -8.67 -15.51
N THR A 170 0.53 -7.77 -16.19
CA THR A 170 1.13 -6.78 -17.09
C THR A 170 2.09 -5.86 -16.31
N ALA A 171 1.65 -5.35 -15.17
CA ALA A 171 2.47 -4.48 -14.33
C ALA A 171 3.70 -5.22 -13.78
N ARG A 172 3.52 -6.47 -13.33
CA ARG A 172 4.63 -7.31 -12.86
C ARG A 172 5.68 -7.52 -13.95
N ARG A 173 5.25 -7.86 -15.17
CA ARG A 173 6.15 -8.04 -16.31
C ARG A 173 6.90 -6.78 -16.66
N LEU A 174 6.21 -5.63 -16.64
CA LEU A 174 6.85 -4.34 -16.90
C LEU A 174 7.89 -4.03 -15.82
N ALA A 175 7.60 -4.28 -14.55
CA ALA A 175 8.55 -4.11 -13.46
C ALA A 175 9.78 -5.03 -13.63
N GLU A 176 9.58 -6.29 -14.04
CA GLU A 176 10.67 -7.22 -14.37
C GLU A 176 11.53 -6.69 -15.51
N ASP A 177 10.93 -6.15 -16.56
CA ASP A 177 11.64 -5.59 -17.71
C ASP A 177 12.47 -4.38 -17.32
N ILE A 178 11.91 -3.48 -16.51
CA ILE A 178 12.63 -2.31 -15.97
C ILE A 178 13.85 -2.76 -15.19
N LEU A 179 13.70 -3.77 -14.33
CA LEU A 179 14.79 -4.30 -13.52
C LEU A 179 15.86 -4.94 -14.39
N ARG A 180 15.46 -5.73 -15.38
CA ARG A 180 16.40 -6.37 -16.34
C ARG A 180 17.21 -5.34 -17.11
N PHE A 181 16.56 -4.27 -17.60
CA PHE A 181 17.23 -3.17 -18.28
C PHE A 181 18.25 -2.48 -17.37
N ALA A 182 17.87 -2.21 -16.12
CA ALA A 182 18.77 -1.60 -15.14
C ALA A 182 20.01 -2.47 -14.87
N GLN A 183 19.83 -3.79 -14.78
CA GLN A 183 20.92 -4.75 -14.60
C GLN A 183 21.81 -4.85 -15.85
N CYS A 184 21.25 -4.77 -17.04
CA CYS A 184 22.00 -4.74 -18.29
C CYS A 184 22.86 -3.48 -18.41
N ARG A 185 22.33 -2.30 -18.03
CA ARG A 185 23.10 -1.05 -18.00
C ARG A 185 24.27 -1.15 -17.02
N GLN A 186 24.04 -1.71 -15.83
CA GLN A 186 25.09 -1.97 -14.84
C GLN A 186 26.23 -2.80 -15.43
N GLY A 187 25.88 -3.83 -16.22
CA GLY A 187 26.87 -4.69 -16.89
C GLY A 187 27.53 -4.07 -18.13
N GLY A 188 27.17 -2.84 -18.52
CA GLY A 188 27.67 -2.18 -19.70
C GLY A 188 27.12 -2.70 -21.04
N ALA A 189 26.09 -3.54 -21.01
CA ALA A 189 25.51 -4.17 -22.20
C ALA A 189 24.72 -3.20 -23.10
N LEU A 190 24.42 -2.01 -22.62
CA LEU A 190 23.61 -1.00 -23.31
C LEU A 190 24.36 0.34 -23.50
N THR A 191 25.65 0.36 -23.27
CA THR A 191 26.49 1.56 -23.50
C THR A 191 27.11 1.57 -24.88
#